data_0975bb4a87886abe3a466555064dcbc3
#
_entry.id   0975bb4a87886abe3a466555064dcbc3
#
_cell.length_a   1.000
_cell.length_b   1.000
_cell.length_c   1.000
_cell.angle_alpha   90.00
_cell.angle_beta   90.00
_cell.angle_gamma   90.00
#
_symmetry.space_group_name_H-M   'P 1'
#
loop_
_entity.id
_entity.type
_entity.pdbx_description
1 polymer ?
#
loop_
_entity_poly.entity_id
_entity_poly.type
_entity_poly.pdbx_seq_one_letter_code
_entity_poly.pdbx_strand_id
1 'polypeptide(L)'
;YIMNRTEAREKATALVAQMTIEEAASQLLHSSPAIPRLGIPAYDWWNEALHGVARAGTATCYPQAIGLGATFDRELLQKIAGSIALEARAKYNAYSRLGDRTRYKGVTMWSPNINIFRDPRWGRGQETYGEDPVLTASLGCAFVEGLQTKRDGYLTTAACAKHFAVHSGPEALRHSFDAKATKKDLWETYLPAFETLVVKGNVREVMCAYSAYEGEPCCASNRLLVDILRNRWEFDGMVVSDCDAINDFYVKGRH
;
A
#
# COMPACT_ATOMS: atom_id res chain seq x y z
N TYR A 1 15.99 -23.41 -4.96
CA TYR A 1 15.77 -23.06 -3.53
C TYR A 1 14.89 -21.83 -3.44
N ILE A 2 13.79 -21.91 -2.72
CA ILE A 2 12.87 -20.81 -2.45
C ILE A 2 13.07 -20.40 -1.00
N MET A 3 13.53 -19.17 -0.79
CA MET A 3 13.74 -18.62 0.54
C MET A 3 12.38 -18.39 1.22
N ASN A 4 12.19 -18.94 2.39
CA ASN A 4 11.00 -18.67 3.20
C ASN A 4 11.11 -17.31 3.94
N ARG A 5 10.04 -16.89 4.59
CA ARG A 5 9.97 -15.58 5.22
C ARG A 5 10.88 -15.43 6.44
N THR A 6 11.05 -16.47 7.22
CA THR A 6 11.96 -16.48 8.38
C THR A 6 13.39 -16.29 7.93
N GLU A 7 13.82 -17.09 6.96
CA GLU A 7 15.17 -16.98 6.36
C GLU A 7 15.42 -15.60 5.72
N ALA A 8 14.40 -15.03 5.07
CA ALA A 8 14.49 -13.69 4.51
C ALA A 8 14.68 -12.61 5.59
N ARG A 9 13.98 -12.74 6.73
CA ARG A 9 14.16 -11.85 7.89
C ARG A 9 15.53 -11.98 8.53
N GLU A 10 16.00 -13.18 8.76
CA GLU A 10 17.32 -13.45 9.32
C GLU A 10 18.40 -12.81 8.44
N LYS A 11 18.31 -13.03 7.13
CA LYS A 11 19.23 -12.42 6.15
C LYS A 11 19.16 -10.89 6.16
N ALA A 12 17.95 -10.32 6.19
CA ALA A 12 17.77 -8.87 6.27
C ALA A 12 18.36 -8.29 7.57
N THR A 13 18.11 -8.94 8.71
CA THR A 13 18.68 -8.55 10.00
C THR A 13 20.22 -8.57 9.97
N ALA A 14 20.81 -9.61 9.39
CA ALA A 14 22.26 -9.71 9.24
C ALA A 14 22.84 -8.63 8.33
N LEU A 15 22.12 -8.22 7.28
CA LEU A 15 22.53 -7.12 6.41
C LEU A 15 22.42 -5.77 7.11
N VAL A 16 21.31 -5.52 7.79
CA VAL A 16 21.08 -4.25 8.55
C VAL A 16 22.15 -4.07 9.63
N ALA A 17 22.53 -5.14 10.33
CA ALA A 17 23.60 -5.09 11.35
C ALA A 17 24.97 -4.67 10.80
N GLN A 18 25.17 -4.73 9.50
CA GLN A 18 26.40 -4.31 8.82
C GLN A 18 26.32 -2.91 8.23
N MET A 19 25.13 -2.28 8.22
CA MET A 19 24.94 -0.92 7.69
C MET A 19 25.51 0.13 8.64
N THR A 20 26.02 1.23 8.07
CA THR A 20 26.19 2.46 8.84
C THR A 20 24.84 3.10 9.12
N ILE A 21 24.80 4.07 10.05
CA ILE A 21 23.55 4.79 10.36
C ILE A 21 23.03 5.52 9.10
N GLU A 22 23.92 6.11 8.31
CA GLU A 22 23.58 6.83 7.08
C GLU A 22 23.03 5.87 6.02
N GLU A 23 23.64 4.70 5.86
CA GLU A 23 23.12 3.66 4.96
C GLU A 23 21.75 3.17 5.39
N ALA A 24 21.56 2.86 6.68
CA ALA A 24 20.29 2.43 7.21
C ALA A 24 19.20 3.52 7.06
N ALA A 25 19.53 4.78 7.35
CA ALA A 25 18.62 5.91 7.17
C ALA A 25 18.22 6.09 5.69
N SER A 26 19.17 5.90 4.76
CA SER A 26 18.89 6.02 3.32
C SER A 26 17.88 4.97 2.82
N GLN A 27 17.78 3.81 3.47
CA GLN A 27 16.83 2.75 3.11
C GLN A 27 15.39 3.06 3.55
N LEU A 28 15.17 4.10 4.36
CA LEU A 28 13.84 4.56 4.77
C LEU A 28 13.16 5.44 3.71
N LEU A 29 13.87 5.83 2.67
CA LEU A 29 13.30 6.59 1.53
C LEU A 29 12.58 5.65 0.55
N HIS A 30 11.54 6.16 -0.14
CA HIS A 30 10.90 5.37 -1.19
C HIS A 30 11.87 5.00 -2.31
N SER A 31 12.86 5.86 -2.61
CA SER A 31 13.96 5.61 -3.55
C SER A 31 15.19 5.14 -2.77
N SER A 32 15.16 3.91 -2.29
CA SER A 32 16.28 3.32 -1.54
C SER A 32 17.51 3.16 -2.45
N PRO A 33 18.64 3.80 -2.14
CA PRO A 33 19.86 3.68 -2.94
C PRO A 33 20.50 2.30 -2.81
N ALA A 34 21.36 1.95 -3.76
CA ALA A 34 22.16 0.74 -3.66
C ALA A 34 23.19 0.86 -2.52
N ILE A 35 23.50 -0.28 -1.89
CA ILE A 35 24.64 -0.42 -0.98
C ILE A 35 25.57 -1.50 -1.56
N PRO A 36 26.47 -1.14 -2.50
CA PRO A 36 27.24 -2.11 -3.28
C PRO A 36 28.11 -3.04 -2.43
N ARG A 37 28.70 -2.53 -1.33
CA ARG A 37 29.55 -3.33 -0.42
C ARG A 37 28.78 -4.46 0.27
N LEU A 38 27.44 -4.34 0.38
CA LEU A 38 26.55 -5.37 0.96
C LEU A 38 25.78 -6.14 -0.12
N GLY A 39 26.04 -5.86 -1.41
CA GLY A 39 25.32 -6.48 -2.53
C GLY A 39 23.84 -6.10 -2.60
N ILE A 40 23.43 -4.98 -1.98
CA ILE A 40 22.06 -4.50 -2.00
C ILE A 40 21.87 -3.59 -3.22
N PRO A 41 20.98 -3.96 -4.16
CA PRO A 41 20.68 -3.11 -5.32
C PRO A 41 19.78 -1.93 -4.92
N ALA A 42 19.80 -0.86 -5.72
CA ALA A 42 18.80 0.19 -5.58
C ALA A 42 17.39 -0.35 -5.83
N TYR A 43 16.41 0.22 -5.15
CA TYR A 43 14.99 -0.12 -5.35
C TYR A 43 14.11 1.10 -5.09
N ASP A 44 13.11 1.33 -5.96
CA ASP A 44 12.09 2.34 -5.72
C ASP A 44 10.78 1.65 -5.31
N TRP A 45 10.31 1.97 -4.10
CA TRP A 45 9.12 1.40 -3.49
C TRP A 45 7.83 1.97 -4.07
N TRP A 46 7.90 3.14 -4.73
CA TRP A 46 6.75 3.82 -5.27
C TRP A 46 6.36 3.26 -6.65
N ASN A 47 5.36 2.40 -6.66
CA ASN A 47 4.79 1.85 -7.89
C ASN A 47 3.26 1.87 -7.81
N GLU A 48 2.59 2.18 -8.90
CA GLU A 48 1.15 2.39 -8.94
C GLU A 48 0.47 1.37 -9.86
N ALA A 49 -0.66 0.82 -9.39
CA ALA A 49 -1.41 -0.19 -10.13
C ALA A 49 -2.91 -0.21 -9.80
N LEU A 50 -3.53 0.96 -9.55
CA LEU A 50 -4.95 1.04 -9.16
C LEU A 50 -5.91 0.45 -10.20
N HIS A 51 -5.61 0.64 -11.49
CA HIS A 51 -6.39 0.10 -12.62
C HIS A 51 -5.51 -0.23 -13.84
N GLY A 52 -4.34 -0.74 -13.60
CA GLY A 52 -3.28 -1.04 -14.57
C GLY A 52 -1.94 -0.49 -14.09
N VAL A 53 -0.84 -1.03 -14.60
CA VAL A 53 0.50 -0.54 -14.27
C VAL A 53 0.65 0.89 -14.75
N ALA A 54 0.88 1.82 -13.83
CA ALA A 54 0.97 3.23 -14.16
C ALA A 54 2.42 3.71 -14.32
N ARG A 55 2.65 4.65 -15.23
CA ARG A 55 3.84 5.45 -15.43
C ARG A 55 5.13 4.66 -15.76
N ALA A 56 4.99 3.43 -16.21
CA ALA A 56 6.11 2.56 -16.64
C ALA A 56 5.98 2.19 -18.13
N GLY A 57 5.85 3.19 -19.00
CA GLY A 57 5.58 3.01 -20.42
C GLY A 57 4.13 2.57 -20.70
N THR A 58 3.89 1.98 -21.86
CA THR A 58 2.55 1.48 -22.23
C THR A 58 2.17 0.27 -21.39
N ALA A 59 0.93 0.24 -20.90
CA ALA A 59 0.36 -0.84 -20.13
C ALA A 59 -1.15 -0.99 -20.42
N THR A 60 -1.72 -2.13 -20.07
CA THR A 60 -3.16 -2.33 -20.12
C THR A 60 -3.84 -1.44 -19.12
N CYS A 61 -4.82 -0.64 -19.57
CA CYS A 61 -5.63 0.23 -18.74
C CYS A 61 -7.01 -0.39 -18.54
N TYR A 62 -7.39 -0.59 -17.30
CA TYR A 62 -8.71 -1.08 -16.89
C TYR A 62 -9.60 0.10 -16.44
N PRO A 63 -10.92 -0.12 -16.27
CA PRO A 63 -11.78 0.89 -15.66
C PRO A 63 -11.27 1.33 -14.29
N GLN A 64 -11.58 2.56 -13.89
CA GLN A 64 -11.30 3.06 -12.52
C GLN A 64 -11.95 2.15 -11.48
N ALA A 65 -11.38 2.12 -10.27
CA ALA A 65 -11.84 1.22 -9.21
C ALA A 65 -13.33 1.38 -8.88
N ILE A 66 -13.88 2.60 -8.93
CA ILE A 66 -15.32 2.84 -8.73
C ILE A 66 -16.18 2.14 -9.80
N GLY A 67 -15.73 2.11 -11.04
CA GLY A 67 -16.38 1.37 -12.12
C GLY A 67 -16.26 -0.14 -11.94
N LEU A 68 -15.10 -0.62 -11.49
CA LEU A 68 -14.90 -2.02 -11.13
C LEU A 68 -15.75 -2.42 -9.92
N GLY A 69 -15.91 -1.52 -8.94
CA GLY A 69 -16.80 -1.70 -7.80
C GLY A 69 -18.25 -1.92 -8.20
N ALA A 70 -18.72 -1.18 -9.21
CA ALA A 70 -20.08 -1.30 -9.74
C ALA A 70 -20.39 -2.64 -10.43
N THR A 71 -19.38 -3.46 -10.71
CA THR A 71 -19.59 -4.81 -11.27
C THR A 71 -20.09 -5.80 -10.23
N PHE A 72 -19.80 -5.59 -8.94
CA PHE A 72 -20.02 -6.54 -7.84
C PHE A 72 -19.38 -7.92 -8.09
N ASP A 73 -18.39 -8.00 -8.99
CA ASP A 73 -17.77 -9.25 -9.45
C ASP A 73 -16.37 -9.42 -8.86
N ARG A 74 -16.30 -10.19 -7.77
CA ARG A 74 -15.06 -10.50 -7.08
C ARG A 74 -14.06 -11.28 -7.94
N GLU A 75 -14.57 -12.23 -8.74
CA GLU A 75 -13.72 -13.07 -9.59
C GLU A 75 -13.10 -12.27 -10.73
N LEU A 76 -13.86 -11.35 -11.32
CA LEU A 76 -13.38 -10.44 -12.35
C LEU A 76 -12.24 -9.57 -11.80
N LEU A 77 -12.41 -9.00 -10.60
CA LEU A 77 -11.36 -8.18 -9.98
C LEU A 77 -10.09 -8.98 -9.72
N GLN A 78 -10.21 -10.20 -9.23
CA GLN A 78 -9.05 -11.07 -9.00
C GLN A 78 -8.30 -11.37 -10.30
N LYS A 79 -9.02 -11.65 -11.39
CA LYS A 79 -8.42 -11.89 -12.72
C LYS A 79 -7.73 -10.64 -13.27
N ILE A 80 -8.36 -9.48 -13.16
CA ILE A 80 -7.78 -8.18 -13.55
C ILE A 80 -6.49 -7.92 -12.76
N ALA A 81 -6.53 -8.05 -11.45
CA ALA A 81 -5.37 -7.83 -10.60
C ALA A 81 -4.23 -8.82 -10.89
N GLY A 82 -4.55 -10.08 -11.20
CA GLY A 82 -3.57 -11.08 -11.63
C GLY A 82 -2.90 -10.71 -12.96
N SER A 83 -3.66 -10.16 -13.91
CA SER A 83 -3.13 -9.66 -15.18
C SER A 83 -2.21 -8.45 -14.96
N ILE A 84 -2.62 -7.50 -14.12
CA ILE A 84 -1.80 -6.34 -13.72
C ILE A 84 -0.48 -6.80 -13.07
N ALA A 85 -0.54 -7.75 -12.15
CA ALA A 85 0.65 -8.30 -11.48
C ALA A 85 1.63 -8.91 -12.47
N LEU A 86 1.11 -9.66 -13.44
CA LEU A 86 1.92 -10.29 -14.48
C LEU A 86 2.63 -9.27 -15.36
N GLU A 87 1.90 -8.23 -15.77
CA GLU A 87 2.46 -7.14 -16.57
C GLU A 87 3.51 -6.35 -15.79
N ALA A 88 3.24 -6.03 -14.53
CA ALA A 88 4.19 -5.37 -13.62
C ALA A 88 5.48 -6.18 -13.45
N ARG A 89 5.36 -7.50 -13.23
CA ARG A 89 6.52 -8.39 -13.10
C ARG A 89 7.33 -8.48 -14.40
N ALA A 90 6.67 -8.56 -15.54
CA ALA A 90 7.35 -8.57 -16.83
C ALA A 90 8.15 -7.28 -17.07
N LYS A 91 7.54 -6.13 -16.78
CA LYS A 91 8.20 -4.81 -16.87
C LYS A 91 9.39 -4.70 -15.91
N TYR A 92 9.19 -5.07 -14.64
CA TYR A 92 10.27 -5.10 -13.65
C TYR A 92 11.46 -5.95 -14.12
N ASN A 93 11.20 -7.13 -14.65
CA ASN A 93 12.24 -8.02 -15.15
C ASN A 93 12.98 -7.41 -16.36
N ALA A 94 12.26 -6.76 -17.27
CA ALA A 94 12.86 -6.11 -18.43
C ALA A 94 13.73 -4.91 -18.01
N TYR A 95 13.20 -4.00 -17.21
CA TYR A 95 13.92 -2.83 -16.72
C TYR A 95 15.13 -3.21 -15.85
N SER A 96 14.97 -4.19 -14.95
CA SER A 96 16.06 -4.65 -14.08
C SER A 96 17.24 -5.24 -14.87
N ARG A 97 16.99 -5.92 -16.01
CA ARG A 97 18.09 -6.39 -16.90
C ARG A 97 18.86 -5.24 -17.54
N LEU A 98 18.22 -4.09 -17.73
CA LEU A 98 18.83 -2.87 -18.23
C LEU A 98 19.48 -2.03 -17.13
N GLY A 99 19.45 -2.49 -15.88
CA GLY A 99 19.93 -1.73 -14.72
C GLY A 99 19.01 -0.61 -14.26
N ASP A 100 17.82 -0.48 -14.86
CA ASP A 100 16.84 0.55 -14.51
C ASP A 100 15.94 0.08 -13.37
N ARG A 101 16.12 0.65 -12.20
CA ARG A 101 15.36 0.38 -10.96
C ARG A 101 14.72 1.65 -10.40
N THR A 102 14.41 2.59 -11.27
CA THR A 102 13.78 3.86 -10.92
C THR A 102 12.29 3.70 -10.64
N ARG A 103 11.67 4.78 -10.20
CA ARG A 103 10.24 4.86 -9.81
C ARG A 103 9.32 4.25 -10.87
N TYR A 104 8.25 3.59 -10.41
CA TYR A 104 7.21 2.91 -11.19
C TYR A 104 7.64 1.62 -11.89
N LYS A 105 8.85 1.16 -11.69
CA LYS A 105 9.42 -0.04 -12.33
C LYS A 105 9.65 -1.20 -11.36
N GLY A 106 9.15 -1.08 -10.14
CA GLY A 106 9.20 -2.10 -9.09
C GLY A 106 8.01 -3.04 -9.11
N VAL A 107 7.90 -3.82 -8.04
CA VAL A 107 6.84 -4.83 -7.83
C VAL A 107 6.10 -4.68 -6.50
N THR A 108 6.34 -3.60 -5.79
CA THR A 108 5.57 -3.16 -4.61
C THR A 108 4.50 -2.19 -5.09
N MET A 109 3.25 -2.66 -5.19
CA MET A 109 2.16 -1.88 -5.79
C MET A 109 1.39 -1.15 -4.70
N TRP A 110 1.39 0.18 -4.73
CA TRP A 110 0.62 1.00 -3.79
C TRP A 110 -0.87 0.99 -4.15
N SER A 111 -1.45 -0.18 -4.07
CA SER A 111 -2.82 -0.53 -4.44
C SER A 111 -3.28 -1.77 -3.66
N PRO A 112 -4.59 -1.90 -3.34
CA PRO A 112 -5.73 -1.06 -3.70
C PRO A 112 -5.96 0.12 -2.74
N ASN A 113 -6.73 1.12 -3.19
CA ASN A 113 -7.34 2.12 -2.31
C ASN A 113 -8.67 1.58 -1.77
N ILE A 114 -8.72 1.31 -0.48
CA ILE A 114 -9.89 0.73 0.22
C ILE A 114 -10.52 1.70 1.21
N ASN A 115 -10.29 3.00 1.05
CA ASN A 115 -11.01 4.00 1.81
C ASN A 115 -12.49 4.02 1.41
N ILE A 116 -13.34 4.40 2.36
CA ILE A 116 -14.78 4.55 2.13
C ILE A 116 -15.06 5.93 1.51
N PHE A 117 -15.70 5.95 0.35
CA PHE A 117 -16.07 7.17 -0.36
C PHE A 117 -17.31 7.81 0.31
N ARG A 118 -17.12 8.57 1.39
CA ARG A 118 -18.19 9.19 2.18
C ARG A 118 -18.42 10.67 1.87
N ASP A 119 -17.42 11.38 1.34
CA ASP A 119 -17.50 12.82 1.09
C ASP A 119 -17.28 13.11 -0.41
N PRO A 120 -18.29 13.67 -1.11
CA PRO A 120 -18.18 13.94 -2.55
C PRO A 120 -17.13 15.01 -2.88
N ARG A 121 -16.67 15.79 -1.90
CA ARG A 121 -15.60 16.78 -2.06
C ARG A 121 -14.20 16.16 -2.06
N TRP A 122 -14.09 14.87 -1.74
CA TRP A 122 -12.83 14.16 -1.80
C TRP A 122 -12.42 13.89 -3.26
N GLY A 123 -11.24 14.40 -3.67
CA GLY A 123 -10.76 14.35 -5.05
C GLY A 123 -10.36 12.97 -5.57
N ARG A 124 -10.34 11.92 -4.71
CA ARG A 124 -9.87 10.57 -5.03
C ARG A 124 -10.95 9.49 -4.93
N GLY A 125 -12.23 9.88 -4.87
CA GLY A 125 -13.34 8.92 -4.74
C GLY A 125 -13.38 7.86 -5.85
N GLN A 126 -13.00 8.21 -7.08
CA GLN A 126 -12.95 7.28 -8.22
C GLN A 126 -11.91 6.16 -8.05
N GLU A 127 -10.94 6.31 -7.17
CA GLU A 127 -9.94 5.29 -6.88
C GLU A 127 -10.45 4.18 -5.95
N THR A 128 -11.68 4.31 -5.41
CA THR A 128 -12.26 3.42 -4.41
C THR A 128 -13.35 2.53 -4.99
N TYR A 129 -13.72 1.49 -4.25
CA TYR A 129 -14.84 0.60 -4.63
C TYR A 129 -16.21 1.12 -4.17
N GLY A 130 -16.30 2.33 -3.59
CA GLY A 130 -17.53 2.98 -3.17
C GLY A 130 -17.63 3.23 -1.67
N GLU A 131 -18.85 3.28 -1.18
CA GLU A 131 -19.15 3.67 0.20
C GLU A 131 -19.45 2.48 1.15
N ASP A 132 -19.69 1.30 0.62
CA ASP A 132 -20.03 0.11 1.41
C ASP A 132 -18.76 -0.60 1.91
N PRO A 133 -18.59 -0.79 3.23
CA PRO A 133 -17.40 -1.43 3.79
C PRO A 133 -17.30 -2.93 3.47
N VAL A 134 -18.43 -3.63 3.28
CA VAL A 134 -18.44 -5.07 2.98
C VAL A 134 -18.04 -5.30 1.53
N LEU A 135 -18.61 -4.53 0.60
CA LEU A 135 -18.22 -4.57 -0.81
C LEU A 135 -16.75 -4.22 -0.98
N THR A 136 -16.31 -3.13 -0.35
CA THR A 136 -14.91 -2.69 -0.38
C THR A 136 -13.96 -3.75 0.17
N ALA A 137 -14.31 -4.39 1.29
CA ALA A 137 -13.51 -5.48 1.86
C ALA A 137 -13.43 -6.69 0.92
N SER A 138 -14.55 -7.08 0.32
CA SER A 138 -14.62 -8.23 -0.60
C SER A 138 -13.81 -8.01 -1.86
N LEU A 139 -14.02 -6.87 -2.53
CA LEU A 139 -13.34 -6.54 -3.79
C LEU A 139 -11.87 -6.21 -3.57
N GLY A 140 -11.55 -5.46 -2.50
CA GLY A 140 -10.17 -5.17 -2.12
C GLY A 140 -9.36 -6.43 -1.82
N CYS A 141 -9.96 -7.41 -1.11
CA CYS A 141 -9.33 -8.69 -0.85
C CYS A 141 -9.06 -9.47 -2.15
N ALA A 142 -10.02 -9.53 -3.06
CA ALA A 142 -9.84 -10.16 -4.38
C ALA A 142 -8.74 -9.49 -5.20
N PHE A 143 -8.64 -8.16 -5.14
CA PHE A 143 -7.58 -7.41 -5.81
C PHE A 143 -6.20 -7.74 -5.21
N VAL A 144 -6.08 -7.81 -3.89
CA VAL A 144 -4.85 -8.24 -3.20
C VAL A 144 -4.47 -9.67 -3.59
N GLU A 145 -5.42 -10.61 -3.57
CA GLU A 145 -5.19 -11.99 -3.98
C GLU A 145 -4.68 -12.10 -5.43
N GLY A 146 -5.22 -11.30 -6.33
CA GLY A 146 -4.78 -11.23 -7.72
C GLY A 146 -3.37 -10.66 -7.86
N LEU A 147 -3.07 -9.52 -7.22
CA LEU A 147 -1.73 -8.92 -7.22
C LEU A 147 -0.68 -9.84 -6.60
N GLN A 148 -1.03 -10.54 -5.54
CA GLN A 148 -0.13 -11.40 -4.77
C GLN A 148 -0.15 -12.86 -5.21
N THR A 149 -0.58 -13.16 -6.45
CA THR A 149 -0.43 -14.50 -7.02
C THR A 149 1.03 -14.98 -6.90
N LYS A 150 1.21 -16.28 -6.73
CA LYS A 150 2.55 -16.86 -6.62
C LYS A 150 3.00 -17.48 -7.93
N ARG A 151 4.24 -17.25 -8.29
CA ARG A 151 4.96 -17.94 -9.35
C ARG A 151 6.29 -18.46 -8.80
N ASP A 152 6.58 -19.72 -9.06
CA ASP A 152 7.80 -20.37 -8.60
C ASP A 152 8.05 -20.17 -7.08
N GLY A 153 6.95 -20.16 -6.30
CA GLY A 153 6.98 -19.97 -4.84
C GLY A 153 7.10 -18.53 -4.34
N TYR A 154 7.32 -17.56 -5.23
CA TYR A 154 7.41 -16.14 -4.90
C TYR A 154 6.16 -15.38 -5.29
N LEU A 155 5.86 -14.29 -4.58
CA LEU A 155 4.79 -13.38 -4.97
C LEU A 155 5.11 -12.72 -6.33
N THR A 156 4.11 -12.60 -7.19
CA THR A 156 4.26 -11.88 -8.46
C THR A 156 4.50 -10.39 -8.21
N THR A 157 3.68 -9.78 -7.35
CA THR A 157 3.86 -8.44 -6.80
C THR A 157 3.46 -8.43 -5.32
N ALA A 158 3.78 -7.36 -4.60
CA ALA A 158 3.24 -7.07 -3.27
C ALA A 158 2.15 -5.99 -3.40
N ALA A 159 1.04 -6.18 -2.72
CA ALA A 159 -0.05 -5.21 -2.63
C ALA A 159 0.08 -4.34 -1.37
N CYS A 160 -0.44 -3.12 -1.43
CA CYS A 160 -0.47 -2.16 -0.34
C CYS A 160 -1.89 -1.67 -0.09
N ALA A 161 -2.45 -1.97 1.08
CA ALA A 161 -3.74 -1.44 1.50
C ALA A 161 -3.61 0.03 1.91
N LYS A 162 -4.36 0.93 1.26
CA LYS A 162 -4.24 2.36 1.51
C LYS A 162 -5.62 3.04 1.56
N HIS A 163 -5.72 4.16 2.25
CA HIS A 163 -4.78 4.85 3.15
C HIS A 163 -5.27 4.67 4.58
N PHE A 164 -4.50 4.10 5.45
CA PHE A 164 -4.88 3.70 6.80
C PHE A 164 -4.75 4.86 7.78
N ALA A 165 -5.82 5.37 8.39
CA ALA A 165 -7.23 5.08 8.19
C ALA A 165 -8.07 6.37 8.19
N VAL A 166 -9.38 6.22 7.94
CA VAL A 166 -10.36 7.34 7.96
C VAL A 166 -10.00 8.47 6.99
N HIS A 167 -9.39 8.15 5.86
CA HIS A 167 -8.93 9.10 4.85
C HIS A 167 -9.94 9.22 3.71
N SER A 168 -10.75 10.28 3.70
CA SER A 168 -11.70 10.65 2.64
C SER A 168 -12.36 12.00 2.94
N GLY A 169 -11.59 12.94 3.47
CA GLY A 169 -12.04 14.31 3.72
C GLY A 169 -11.99 15.19 2.46
N PRO A 170 -12.43 16.45 2.58
CA PRO A 170 -12.37 17.40 1.47
C PRO A 170 -10.95 17.55 0.91
N GLU A 171 -10.81 17.57 -0.40
CA GLU A 171 -9.51 17.57 -1.08
C GLU A 171 -8.62 18.76 -0.68
N ALA A 172 -9.22 19.93 -0.47
CA ALA A 172 -8.50 21.13 -0.04
C ALA A 172 -7.82 20.98 1.33
N LEU A 173 -8.25 20.00 2.13
CA LEU A 173 -7.73 19.73 3.47
C LEU A 173 -6.84 18.47 3.52
N ARG A 174 -6.41 17.93 2.39
CA ARG A 174 -5.66 16.66 2.30
C ARG A 174 -4.56 16.53 3.35
N HIS A 175 -3.78 17.58 3.58
CA HIS A 175 -2.62 17.61 4.46
C HIS A 175 -2.90 18.18 5.87
N SER A 176 -4.15 18.51 6.20
CA SER A 176 -4.52 19.11 7.49
C SER A 176 -5.85 18.57 8.04
N PHE A 177 -6.44 17.60 7.36
CA PHE A 177 -7.73 17.05 7.75
C PHE A 177 -7.58 16.19 9.00
N ASP A 178 -8.27 16.58 10.07
CA ASP A 178 -8.40 15.76 11.28
C ASP A 178 -9.76 15.07 11.27
N ALA A 179 -9.78 13.79 10.95
CA ALA A 179 -11.01 13.01 10.87
C ALA A 179 -11.60 12.79 12.26
N LYS A 180 -12.89 13.12 12.38
CA LYS A 180 -13.70 12.83 13.59
C LYS A 180 -14.66 11.70 13.26
N ALA A 181 -14.53 10.60 13.97
CA ALA A 181 -15.45 9.47 13.84
C ALA A 181 -15.64 8.82 15.20
N THR A 182 -16.88 8.36 15.49
CA THR A 182 -17.13 7.61 16.71
C THR A 182 -16.35 6.28 16.70
N LYS A 183 -16.17 5.67 17.88
CA LYS A 183 -15.58 4.32 17.94
C LYS A 183 -16.41 3.32 17.11
N LYS A 184 -17.73 3.47 17.10
CA LYS A 184 -18.62 2.64 16.30
C LYS A 184 -18.32 2.79 14.82
N ASP A 185 -18.28 4.03 14.31
CA ASP A 185 -18.00 4.29 12.90
C ASP A 185 -16.61 3.79 12.49
N LEU A 186 -15.62 3.97 13.37
CA LEU A 186 -14.28 3.44 13.12
C LEU A 186 -14.30 1.93 12.88
N TRP A 187 -14.95 1.17 13.76
CA TRP A 187 -14.95 -0.30 13.72
C TRP A 187 -15.96 -0.91 12.75
N GLU A 188 -17.05 -0.22 12.44
CA GLU A 188 -18.10 -0.74 11.56
C GLU A 188 -17.98 -0.23 10.12
N THR A 189 -17.29 0.90 9.88
CA THR A 189 -17.18 1.52 8.56
C THR A 189 -15.75 1.60 8.04
N TYR A 190 -14.82 2.16 8.83
CA TYR A 190 -13.49 2.51 8.31
C TYR A 190 -12.45 1.40 8.41
N LEU A 191 -12.51 0.55 9.42
CA LEU A 191 -11.54 -0.52 9.63
C LEU A 191 -11.87 -1.86 8.94
N PRO A 192 -13.13 -2.25 8.65
CA PRO A 192 -13.44 -3.60 8.19
C PRO A 192 -12.71 -4.03 6.92
N ALA A 193 -12.54 -3.12 5.95
CA ALA A 193 -11.80 -3.43 4.73
C ALA A 193 -10.31 -3.67 5.03
N PHE A 194 -9.68 -2.84 5.85
CA PHE A 194 -8.28 -3.03 6.26
C PHE A 194 -8.09 -4.33 7.03
N GLU A 195 -8.94 -4.62 8.01
CA GLU A 195 -8.90 -5.88 8.76
C GLU A 195 -9.00 -7.09 7.82
N THR A 196 -9.93 -7.05 6.88
CA THR A 196 -10.12 -8.13 5.90
C THR A 196 -8.88 -8.33 5.04
N LEU A 197 -8.29 -7.24 4.52
CA LEU A 197 -7.11 -7.34 3.67
C LEU A 197 -5.87 -7.81 4.45
N VAL A 198 -5.75 -7.42 5.72
CA VAL A 198 -4.65 -7.87 6.58
C VAL A 198 -4.83 -9.33 6.97
N VAL A 199 -5.97 -9.67 7.58
CA VAL A 199 -6.17 -10.98 8.24
C VAL A 199 -6.49 -12.08 7.21
N LYS A 200 -7.29 -11.78 6.19
CA LYS A 200 -7.73 -12.76 5.18
C LYS A 200 -6.93 -12.63 3.88
N GLY A 201 -6.74 -11.41 3.39
CA GLY A 201 -6.02 -11.13 2.14
C GLY A 201 -4.51 -11.26 2.25
N ASN A 202 -3.97 -11.28 3.48
CA ASN A 202 -2.54 -11.36 3.75
C ASN A 202 -1.74 -10.32 2.96
N VAL A 203 -2.27 -9.09 2.90
CA VAL A 203 -1.64 -7.96 2.23
C VAL A 203 -0.24 -7.72 2.80
N ARG A 204 0.72 -7.34 1.96
CA ARG A 204 2.12 -7.22 2.38
C ARG A 204 2.52 -5.84 2.84
N GLU A 205 1.78 -4.83 2.43
CA GLU A 205 2.03 -3.45 2.82
C GLU A 205 0.74 -2.77 3.27
N VAL A 206 0.88 -1.83 4.18
CA VAL A 206 -0.18 -0.90 4.60
C VAL A 206 0.40 0.50 4.54
N MET A 207 -0.28 1.41 3.84
CA MET A 207 0.11 2.81 3.77
C MET A 207 -0.73 3.64 4.74
N CYS A 208 -0.08 4.33 5.67
CA CYS A 208 -0.76 5.27 6.55
C CYS A 208 -1.11 6.57 5.82
N ALA A 209 -2.23 7.17 6.21
CA ALA A 209 -2.82 8.31 5.52
C ALA A 209 -2.16 9.64 5.90
N TYR A 210 -2.37 10.67 5.04
CA TYR A 210 -2.02 12.06 5.36
C TYR A 210 -2.78 12.61 6.56
N SER A 211 -4.06 12.25 6.68
CA SER A 211 -4.95 12.81 7.69
C SER A 211 -4.54 12.44 9.12
N ALA A 212 -4.95 13.26 10.06
CA ALA A 212 -5.05 12.86 11.46
C ALA A 212 -6.39 12.13 11.73
N TYR A 213 -6.45 11.36 12.78
CA TYR A 213 -7.68 10.81 13.35
C TYR A 213 -7.74 11.16 14.84
N GLU A 214 -8.79 11.89 15.25
CA GLU A 214 -8.97 12.36 16.63
C GLU A 214 -7.74 13.12 17.18
N GLY A 215 -7.11 13.96 16.34
CA GLY A 215 -5.97 14.79 16.69
C GLY A 215 -4.60 14.09 16.62
N GLU A 216 -4.55 12.81 16.25
CA GLU A 216 -3.31 12.04 16.13
C GLU A 216 -3.02 11.76 14.65
N PRO A 217 -1.88 12.21 14.08
CA PRO A 217 -1.53 11.91 12.70
C PRO A 217 -1.51 10.40 12.44
N CYS A 218 -2.17 9.93 11.38
CA CYS A 218 -2.29 8.48 11.13
C CYS A 218 -0.93 7.78 11.02
N CYS A 219 0.08 8.45 10.45
CA CYS A 219 1.43 7.89 10.33
C CYS A 219 2.26 7.93 11.63
N ALA A 220 1.75 8.55 12.70
CA ALA A 220 2.36 8.55 14.02
C ALA A 220 1.46 7.91 15.10
N SER A 221 0.30 7.37 14.70
CA SER A 221 -0.70 6.89 15.63
C SER A 221 -0.33 5.55 16.27
N ASN A 222 -0.08 5.56 17.58
CA ASN A 222 0.08 4.33 18.34
C ASN A 222 -1.20 3.49 18.30
N ARG A 223 -2.38 4.11 18.41
CA ARG A 223 -3.68 3.44 18.36
C ARG A 223 -3.86 2.69 17.05
N LEU A 224 -3.60 3.34 15.91
CA LEU A 224 -3.82 2.72 14.60
C LEU A 224 -2.70 1.73 14.25
N LEU A 225 -1.44 2.15 14.33
CA LEU A 225 -0.32 1.37 13.83
C LEU A 225 0.17 0.29 14.81
N VAL A 226 0.13 0.55 16.11
CA VAL A 226 0.61 -0.42 17.10
C VAL A 226 -0.54 -1.26 17.63
N ASP A 227 -1.55 -0.65 18.27
CA ASP A 227 -2.57 -1.40 18.98
C ASP A 227 -3.49 -2.18 18.03
N ILE A 228 -3.93 -1.55 16.93
CA ILE A 228 -4.85 -2.18 15.98
C ILE A 228 -4.05 -3.00 14.96
N LEU A 229 -3.17 -2.38 14.19
CA LEU A 229 -2.51 -3.04 13.07
C LEU A 229 -1.54 -4.13 13.52
N ARG A 230 -0.60 -3.80 14.43
CA ARG A 230 0.44 -4.75 14.85
C ARG A 230 -0.06 -5.75 15.88
N ASN A 231 -0.72 -5.28 16.95
CA ASN A 231 -1.06 -6.14 18.08
C ASN A 231 -2.36 -6.92 17.86
N ARG A 232 -3.44 -6.25 17.39
CA ARG A 232 -4.75 -6.89 17.26
C ARG A 232 -4.87 -7.72 15.99
N TRP A 233 -4.36 -7.23 14.84
CA TRP A 233 -4.43 -7.93 13.56
C TRP A 233 -3.15 -8.70 13.23
N GLU A 234 -2.15 -8.63 14.09
CA GLU A 234 -0.87 -9.34 13.96
C GLU A 234 -0.18 -9.07 12.61
N PHE A 235 -0.37 -7.87 12.07
CA PHE A 235 0.26 -7.48 10.81
C PHE A 235 1.76 -7.43 10.93
N ASP A 236 2.45 -8.27 10.18
CA ASP A 236 3.92 -8.38 10.20
C ASP A 236 4.58 -7.87 8.91
N GLY A 237 3.78 -7.25 8.00
CA GLY A 237 4.23 -6.65 6.76
C GLY A 237 4.86 -5.26 6.94
N MET A 238 5.13 -4.59 5.81
CA MET A 238 5.70 -3.25 5.79
C MET A 238 4.61 -2.19 6.03
N VAL A 239 4.95 -1.16 6.80
CA VAL A 239 4.18 0.08 6.88
C VAL A 239 4.95 1.16 6.12
N VAL A 240 4.28 1.84 5.23
CA VAL A 240 4.81 2.97 4.46
C VAL A 240 3.94 4.21 4.71
N SER A 241 4.54 5.40 4.73
CA SER A 241 3.77 6.64 4.76
C SER A 241 3.25 6.97 3.36
N ASP A 242 2.14 7.70 3.28
CA ASP A 242 1.81 8.39 2.04
C ASP A 242 2.91 9.38 1.67
N CYS A 243 2.95 9.82 0.41
CA CYS A 243 4.04 10.65 -0.12
C CYS A 243 4.23 11.91 0.73
N ASP A 244 5.40 12.04 1.35
CA ASP A 244 5.78 13.16 2.22
C ASP A 244 4.86 13.38 3.45
N ALA A 245 4.01 12.43 3.84
CA ALA A 245 3.10 12.57 4.98
C ALA A 245 3.82 12.81 6.31
N ILE A 246 5.07 12.40 6.43
CA ILE A 246 5.89 12.69 7.62
C ILE A 246 6.16 14.20 7.77
N ASN A 247 6.21 14.94 6.66
CA ASN A 247 6.37 16.39 6.69
C ASN A 247 5.18 17.10 7.35
N ASP A 248 4.00 16.49 7.29
CA ASP A 248 2.77 17.07 7.85
C ASP A 248 2.81 17.14 9.39
N PHE A 249 3.71 16.39 10.05
CA PHE A 249 3.86 16.43 11.52
C PHE A 249 4.46 17.73 12.05
N TYR A 250 5.29 18.40 11.26
CA TYR A 250 6.03 19.59 11.69
C TYR A 250 5.82 20.82 10.82
N VAL A 251 5.16 20.69 9.68
CA VAL A 251 4.81 21.85 8.87
C VAL A 251 3.64 22.57 9.50
N LYS A 252 3.87 23.85 9.86
CA LYS A 252 2.86 24.67 10.54
C LYS A 252 1.51 24.69 9.81
N GLY A 253 0.45 24.38 10.57
CA GLY A 253 -0.94 24.42 10.09
C GLY A 253 -1.38 23.12 9.39
N ARG A 254 -0.59 22.02 9.46
CA ARG A 254 -0.99 20.69 8.98
C ARG A 254 -1.45 19.80 10.12
N HIS A 255 -0.59 19.36 11.00
CA HIS A 255 -0.96 18.55 12.18
C HIS A 255 -0.23 19.00 13.43
#